data_e40ce00645456e1add698cb4366c239e
#
_entry.id   e40ce00645456e1add698cb4366c239e
#
_cell.length_a   1.000
_cell.length_b   1.000
_cell.length_c   1.000
_cell.angle_alpha   90.00
_cell.angle_beta   90.00
_cell.angle_gamma   90.00
#
_symmetry.space_group_name_H-M   'P 1'
#
loop_
_entity.id
_entity.type
_entity.pdbx_description
1 polymer ?
#
loop_
_entity_poly.entity_id
_entity_poly.type
_entity_poly.pdbx_seq_one_letter_code
_entity_poly.pdbx_strand_id
1 'polypeptide(L)'
;MTLKEIDKEIYDCNLCKDMVEKFPNSKTVSIGKNNDIVILGEAPANNGWRKSGKARYDVNNRLLPSGVVLQKLLSIIDLNLEDIYFLEAIKCYPIDRKYLKQCNTNCKKYLFKQLEIINPKIILTLGDSATKVLLDIKYNKFSEVVGNQYYLNHYIVIPIYHPSPISPKGYKGNIEIFNNLKEILNKLCSKL
;
A
#
# COMPACT_ATOMS: atom_id res chain seq x y z
N MET A 1 18.54 2.63 -11.52
CA MET A 1 17.48 1.58 -11.57
C MET A 1 16.13 2.25 -11.72
N THR A 2 15.23 1.73 -12.54
CA THR A 2 13.89 2.25 -12.80
C THR A 2 12.83 1.28 -12.26
N LEU A 3 11.60 1.75 -12.06
CA LEU A 3 10.47 0.87 -11.69
C LEU A 3 10.26 -0.25 -12.71
N LYS A 4 10.48 0.03 -14.01
CA LYS A 4 10.34 -0.96 -15.07
C LYS A 4 11.40 -2.08 -14.96
N GLU A 5 12.62 -1.75 -14.58
CA GLU A 5 13.67 -2.76 -14.33
C GLU A 5 13.34 -3.63 -13.12
N ILE A 6 12.78 -3.03 -12.05
CA ILE A 6 12.30 -3.79 -10.89
C ILE A 6 11.12 -4.70 -11.26
N ASP A 7 10.17 -4.24 -12.07
CA ASP A 7 9.06 -5.07 -12.55
C ASP A 7 9.58 -6.30 -13.30
N LYS A 8 10.66 -6.15 -14.12
CA LYS A 8 11.32 -7.25 -14.78
C LYS A 8 11.99 -8.21 -13.79
N GLU A 9 12.77 -7.69 -12.81
CA GLU A 9 13.37 -8.53 -11.76
C GLU A 9 12.31 -9.34 -10.99
N ILE A 10 11.13 -8.73 -10.71
CA ILE A 10 10.02 -9.41 -10.02
C ILE A 10 9.40 -10.49 -10.92
N TYR A 11 9.24 -10.19 -12.20
CA TYR A 11 8.73 -11.17 -13.16
C TYR A 11 9.62 -12.40 -13.26
N ASP A 12 10.94 -12.22 -13.30
CA ASP A 12 11.94 -13.30 -13.39
C ASP A 12 12.18 -14.00 -12.04
N CYS A 13 11.70 -13.42 -10.92
CA CYS A 13 11.90 -13.96 -9.57
C CYS A 13 11.18 -15.30 -9.36
N ASN A 14 11.89 -16.31 -8.83
CA ASN A 14 11.36 -17.65 -8.55
C ASN A 14 11.42 -18.04 -7.06
N LEU A 15 11.67 -17.09 -6.14
CA LEU A 15 11.82 -17.37 -4.70
C LEU A 15 10.56 -17.93 -4.02
N CYS A 16 9.39 -17.76 -4.65
CA CYS A 16 8.10 -18.21 -4.12
C CYS A 16 7.35 -19.11 -5.13
N LYS A 17 8.05 -19.86 -6.00
CA LYS A 17 7.47 -20.55 -7.17
C LYS A 17 6.19 -21.33 -6.85
N ASP A 18 6.18 -22.10 -5.76
CA ASP A 18 5.07 -22.99 -5.39
C ASP A 18 4.10 -22.36 -4.37
N MET A 19 4.28 -21.07 -4.04
CA MET A 19 3.53 -20.37 -3.03
C MET A 19 2.65 -19.25 -3.60
N VAL A 20 2.86 -18.89 -4.87
CA VAL A 20 2.23 -17.72 -5.49
C VAL A 20 1.81 -17.96 -6.93
N GLU A 21 0.79 -17.24 -7.34
CA GLU A 21 0.44 -17.01 -8.74
C GLU A 21 1.05 -15.69 -9.20
N LYS A 22 1.76 -15.69 -10.32
CA LYS A 22 2.36 -14.49 -10.92
C LYS A 22 1.34 -13.78 -11.82
N PHE A 23 1.53 -12.48 -11.96
CA PHE A 23 0.81 -11.67 -12.93
C PHE A 23 1.76 -11.29 -14.08
N PRO A 24 1.72 -12.01 -15.21
CA PRO A 24 2.59 -11.74 -16.34
C PRO A 24 2.42 -10.30 -16.85
N ASN A 25 3.54 -9.64 -17.13
CA ASN A 25 3.57 -8.28 -17.71
C ASN A 25 2.83 -7.19 -16.90
N SER A 26 2.48 -7.47 -15.64
CA SER A 26 1.81 -6.46 -14.81
C SER A 26 2.83 -5.56 -14.11
N LYS A 27 2.52 -4.27 -14.06
CA LYS A 27 3.25 -3.32 -13.22
C LYS A 27 3.04 -3.66 -11.75
N THR A 28 4.09 -3.56 -10.94
CA THR A 28 4.02 -3.81 -9.50
C THR A 28 3.84 -2.53 -8.67
N VAL A 29 3.80 -1.40 -9.35
CA VAL A 29 3.48 -0.08 -8.80
C VAL A 29 2.35 0.52 -9.63
N SER A 30 1.27 0.94 -8.98
CA SER A 30 0.27 1.81 -9.60
C SER A 30 0.71 3.25 -9.40
N ILE A 31 1.06 3.91 -10.50
CA ILE A 31 1.60 5.27 -10.50
C ILE A 31 0.46 6.26 -10.38
N GLY A 32 0.53 7.13 -9.38
CA GLY A 32 -0.36 8.28 -9.19
C GLY A 32 0.21 9.55 -9.83
N LYS A 33 -0.54 10.65 -9.73
CA LYS A 33 -0.09 11.97 -10.23
C LYS A 33 0.97 12.60 -9.31
N ASN A 34 0.96 12.26 -8.02
CA ASN A 34 1.87 12.79 -7.02
C ASN A 34 2.51 11.65 -6.22
N ASN A 35 3.83 11.65 -6.12
CA ASN A 35 4.60 10.65 -5.38
C ASN A 35 4.75 10.94 -3.89
N ASP A 36 4.26 12.06 -3.38
CA ASP A 36 4.40 12.43 -1.96
C ASP A 36 3.75 11.38 -1.02
N ILE A 37 2.67 10.74 -1.48
CA ILE A 37 1.95 9.74 -0.71
C ILE A 37 1.96 8.41 -1.44
N VAL A 38 2.39 7.37 -0.71
CA VAL A 38 2.27 5.98 -1.11
C VAL A 38 1.29 5.27 -0.20
N ILE A 39 0.40 4.47 -0.76
CA ILE A 39 -0.43 3.53 -0.03
C ILE A 39 0.12 2.12 -0.23
N LEU A 40 0.49 1.47 0.87
CA LEU A 40 1.04 0.13 0.89
C LEU A 40 0.02 -0.88 1.39
N GLY A 41 -0.34 -1.85 0.53
CA GLY A 41 -1.16 -3.01 0.87
C GLY A 41 -0.32 -4.24 1.22
N GLU A 42 -0.98 -5.32 1.65
CA GLU A 42 -0.34 -6.61 1.99
C GLU A 42 0.15 -7.34 0.74
N ALA A 43 -0.78 -7.63 -0.17
CA ALA A 43 -0.54 -8.44 -1.37
C ALA A 43 -1.61 -8.16 -2.43
N PRO A 44 -1.35 -8.49 -3.69
CA PRO A 44 -2.35 -8.39 -4.75
C PRO A 44 -3.56 -9.27 -4.44
N ALA A 45 -4.76 -8.75 -4.71
CA ALA A 45 -5.96 -9.56 -4.74
C ALA A 45 -6.08 -10.31 -6.08
N ASN A 46 -6.71 -11.49 -6.08
CA ASN A 46 -6.86 -12.30 -7.29
C ASN A 46 -7.56 -11.53 -8.43
N ASN A 47 -8.57 -10.70 -8.11
CA ASN A 47 -9.28 -9.85 -9.07
C ASN A 47 -8.94 -8.37 -8.91
N GLY A 48 -7.73 -8.06 -8.41
CA GLY A 48 -7.31 -6.70 -8.13
C GLY A 48 -6.68 -5.98 -9.31
N TRP A 49 -6.09 -4.83 -9.01
CA TRP A 49 -5.50 -3.91 -9.97
C TRP A 49 -4.36 -4.50 -10.81
N ARG A 50 -3.71 -5.55 -10.35
CA ARG A 50 -2.67 -6.26 -11.11
C ARG A 50 -3.22 -6.90 -12.38
N LYS A 51 -4.51 -7.29 -12.37
CA LYS A 51 -5.24 -7.78 -13.56
C LYS A 51 -5.93 -6.65 -14.31
N SER A 52 -6.52 -5.68 -13.60
CA SER A 52 -7.25 -4.57 -14.23
C SER A 52 -6.32 -3.48 -14.77
N GLY A 53 -5.08 -3.39 -14.27
CA GLY A 53 -4.14 -2.31 -14.59
C GLY A 53 -4.44 -0.98 -13.87
N LYS A 54 -5.53 -0.89 -13.10
CA LYS A 54 -5.96 0.32 -12.40
C LYS A 54 -6.15 0.05 -10.91
N ALA A 55 -5.47 0.83 -10.05
CA ALA A 55 -5.54 0.65 -8.60
C ALA A 55 -6.98 0.72 -8.08
N ARG A 56 -7.33 -0.25 -7.23
CA ARG A 56 -8.65 -0.37 -6.61
C ARG A 56 -9.84 -0.61 -7.56
N TYR A 57 -9.59 -0.93 -8.82
CA TYR A 57 -10.62 -1.32 -9.79
C TYR A 57 -10.49 -2.79 -10.16
N ASP A 58 -11.62 -3.42 -10.47
CA ASP A 58 -11.69 -4.77 -11.04
C ASP A 58 -11.44 -4.75 -12.56
N VAL A 59 -11.42 -5.93 -13.18
CA VAL A 59 -11.21 -6.10 -14.62
C VAL A 59 -12.32 -5.48 -15.48
N ASN A 60 -13.48 -5.21 -14.90
CA ASN A 60 -14.62 -4.55 -15.56
C ASN A 60 -14.62 -3.03 -15.34
N ASN A 61 -13.51 -2.47 -14.86
CA ASN A 61 -13.35 -1.05 -14.50
C ASN A 61 -14.37 -0.58 -13.44
N ARG A 62 -14.78 -1.47 -12.53
CA ARG A 62 -15.65 -1.14 -11.40
C ARG A 62 -14.79 -0.91 -10.18
N LEU A 63 -15.11 0.13 -9.42
CA LEU A 63 -14.41 0.42 -8.18
C LEU A 63 -14.68 -0.68 -7.14
N LEU A 64 -13.61 -1.30 -6.64
CA LEU A 64 -13.70 -2.32 -5.60
C LEU A 64 -14.29 -1.73 -4.31
N PRO A 65 -14.99 -2.51 -3.49
CA PRO A 65 -15.61 -2.01 -2.24
C PRO A 65 -14.61 -1.30 -1.31
N SER A 66 -13.39 -1.80 -1.20
CA SER A 66 -12.33 -1.12 -0.46
C SER A 66 -11.86 0.18 -1.13
N GLY A 67 -11.95 0.26 -2.44
CA GLY A 67 -11.67 1.47 -3.22
C GLY A 67 -12.70 2.56 -2.96
N VAL A 68 -13.99 2.20 -2.85
CA VAL A 68 -15.06 3.16 -2.49
C VAL A 68 -14.81 3.79 -1.13
N VAL A 69 -14.44 2.97 -0.13
CA VAL A 69 -14.12 3.46 1.21
C VAL A 69 -12.88 4.35 1.19
N LEU A 70 -11.82 3.92 0.50
CA LEU A 70 -10.58 4.66 0.41
C LEU A 70 -10.77 6.00 -0.32
N GLN A 71 -11.56 6.04 -1.40
CA GLN A 71 -11.89 7.28 -2.10
C GLN A 71 -12.55 8.31 -1.19
N LYS A 72 -13.50 7.87 -0.35
CA LYS A 72 -14.15 8.75 0.65
C LYS A 72 -13.15 9.28 1.68
N LEU A 73 -12.18 8.47 2.09
CA LEU A 73 -11.14 8.89 3.03
C LEU A 73 -10.18 9.89 2.37
N LEU A 74 -9.74 9.63 1.14
CA LEU A 74 -8.88 10.53 0.39
C LEU A 74 -9.53 11.89 0.12
N SER A 75 -10.86 11.92 -0.07
CA SER A 75 -11.59 13.19 -0.26
C SER A 75 -11.52 14.11 0.97
N ILE A 76 -11.24 13.60 2.18
CA ILE A 76 -11.02 14.41 3.39
C ILE A 76 -9.78 15.30 3.24
N ILE A 77 -8.79 14.81 2.52
CA ILE A 77 -7.51 15.49 2.26
C ILE A 77 -7.42 16.08 0.83
N ASP A 78 -8.58 16.25 0.18
CA ASP A 78 -8.72 16.82 -1.16
C ASP A 78 -7.96 16.03 -2.26
N LEU A 79 -7.82 14.69 -2.10
CA LEU A 79 -7.16 13.80 -3.04
C LEU A 79 -8.12 12.72 -3.56
N ASN A 80 -7.74 12.14 -4.70
CA ASN A 80 -8.41 11.02 -5.36
C ASN A 80 -7.49 9.80 -5.45
N LEU A 81 -8.06 8.63 -5.77
CA LEU A 81 -7.27 7.41 -6.00
C LEU A 81 -6.22 7.57 -7.09
N GLU A 82 -6.47 8.40 -8.09
CA GLU A 82 -5.56 8.65 -9.21
C GLU A 82 -4.38 9.56 -8.84
N ASP A 83 -4.45 10.23 -7.70
CA ASP A 83 -3.37 11.09 -7.21
C ASP A 83 -2.30 10.30 -6.45
N ILE A 84 -2.61 9.08 -6.03
CA ILE A 84 -1.84 8.28 -5.07
C ILE A 84 -1.08 7.15 -5.76
N TYR A 85 0.15 6.91 -5.31
CA TYR A 85 0.90 5.70 -5.64
C TYR A 85 0.45 4.52 -4.79
N PHE A 86 0.23 3.36 -5.42
CA PHE A 86 -0.09 2.13 -4.71
C PHE A 86 1.00 1.10 -4.90
N LEU A 87 1.39 0.49 -3.78
CA LEU A 87 2.28 -0.66 -3.72
C LEU A 87 1.65 -1.79 -2.89
N GLU A 88 2.22 -2.96 -3.04
CA GLU A 88 1.94 -4.12 -2.20
C GLU A 88 3.25 -4.66 -1.63
N ALA A 89 3.23 -5.12 -0.39
CA ALA A 89 4.40 -5.70 0.26
C ALA A 89 4.86 -6.96 -0.48
N ILE A 90 3.91 -7.84 -0.81
CA ILE A 90 4.12 -9.04 -1.63
C ILE A 90 3.78 -8.70 -3.09
N LYS A 91 4.63 -9.12 -4.03
CA LYS A 91 4.52 -8.73 -5.45
C LYS A 91 3.72 -9.70 -6.30
N CYS A 92 3.46 -10.90 -5.83
CA CYS A 92 2.66 -11.94 -6.48
C CYS A 92 1.44 -12.29 -5.63
N TYR A 93 0.44 -12.98 -6.19
CA TYR A 93 -0.72 -13.42 -5.44
C TYR A 93 -0.38 -14.68 -4.63
N PRO A 94 -0.39 -14.65 -3.28
CA PRO A 94 -0.18 -15.83 -2.46
C PRO A 94 -1.40 -16.76 -2.58
N ILE A 95 -1.16 -18.03 -2.97
CA ILE A 95 -2.23 -19.02 -3.12
C ILE A 95 -2.84 -19.47 -1.79
N ASP A 96 -2.12 -19.26 -0.68
CA ASP A 96 -2.56 -19.55 0.68
C ASP A 96 -1.97 -18.52 1.65
N ARG A 97 -2.74 -18.09 2.64
CA ARG A 97 -2.30 -17.13 3.66
C ARG A 97 -1.12 -17.61 4.52
N LYS A 98 -0.92 -18.93 4.68
CA LYS A 98 0.25 -19.49 5.38
C LYS A 98 1.59 -19.07 4.77
N TYR A 99 1.61 -18.74 3.48
CA TYR A 99 2.81 -18.33 2.76
C TYR A 99 3.15 -16.83 2.91
N LEU A 100 2.24 -16.01 3.46
CA LEU A 100 2.42 -14.56 3.57
C LEU A 100 3.75 -14.18 4.22
N LYS A 101 4.13 -14.82 5.32
CA LYS A 101 5.38 -14.52 6.04
C LYS A 101 6.60 -14.73 5.16
N GLN A 102 6.68 -15.88 4.48
CA GLN A 102 7.79 -16.21 3.59
C GLN A 102 7.84 -15.29 2.37
N CYS A 103 6.67 -15.05 1.75
CA CYS A 103 6.58 -14.16 0.59
C CYS A 103 6.97 -12.73 0.96
N ASN A 104 6.58 -12.22 2.13
CA ASN A 104 7.00 -10.91 2.62
C ASN A 104 8.52 -10.83 2.74
N THR A 105 9.15 -11.82 3.37
CA THR A 105 10.62 -11.87 3.50
C THR A 105 11.30 -11.81 2.14
N ASN A 106 10.84 -12.61 1.19
CA ASN A 106 11.41 -12.69 -0.15
C ASN A 106 11.19 -11.41 -0.99
N CYS A 107 10.05 -10.72 -0.80
CA CYS A 107 9.66 -9.53 -1.52
C CYS A 107 10.21 -8.23 -0.92
N LYS A 108 10.67 -8.23 0.35
CA LYS A 108 11.10 -7.04 1.08
C LYS A 108 12.12 -6.20 0.30
N LYS A 109 13.09 -6.85 -0.35
CA LYS A 109 14.10 -6.18 -1.19
C LYS A 109 13.50 -5.35 -2.34
N TYR A 110 12.45 -5.85 -2.99
CA TYR A 110 11.78 -5.13 -4.08
C TYR A 110 10.96 -3.96 -3.57
N LEU A 111 10.29 -4.13 -2.43
CA LEU A 111 9.55 -3.04 -1.79
C LEU A 111 10.46 -1.84 -1.48
N PHE A 112 11.61 -2.09 -0.84
CA PHE A 112 12.53 -1.00 -0.51
C PHE A 112 13.15 -0.33 -1.73
N LYS A 113 13.53 -1.10 -2.77
CA LYS A 113 13.97 -0.54 -4.06
C LYS A 113 12.89 0.36 -4.69
N GLN A 114 11.63 -0.04 -4.63
CA GLN A 114 10.53 0.77 -5.15
C GLN A 114 10.32 2.05 -4.35
N LEU A 115 10.34 1.97 -3.01
CA LEU A 115 10.21 3.14 -2.15
C LEU A 115 11.35 4.13 -2.35
N GLU A 116 12.59 3.65 -2.54
CA GLU A 116 13.76 4.48 -2.84
C GLU A 116 13.59 5.26 -4.16
N ILE A 117 13.06 4.60 -5.20
CA ILE A 117 12.82 5.27 -6.50
C ILE A 117 11.65 6.26 -6.43
N ILE A 118 10.56 5.89 -5.76
CA ILE A 118 9.39 6.76 -5.63
C ILE A 118 9.68 7.93 -4.71
N ASN A 119 10.49 7.69 -3.67
CA ASN A 119 10.90 8.67 -2.67
C ASN A 119 9.73 9.46 -2.05
N PRO A 120 8.71 8.78 -1.48
CA PRO A 120 7.55 9.45 -0.93
C PRO A 120 7.90 10.18 0.37
N LYS A 121 7.08 11.17 0.75
CA LYS A 121 7.13 11.79 2.08
C LYS A 121 6.36 10.97 3.11
N ILE A 122 5.22 10.38 2.69
CA ILE A 122 4.29 9.67 3.57
C ILE A 122 3.96 8.30 2.99
N ILE A 123 3.97 7.29 3.85
CA ILE A 123 3.53 5.93 3.53
C ILE A 123 2.35 5.56 4.44
N LEU A 124 1.17 5.35 3.86
CA LEU A 124 0.01 4.83 4.56
C LEU A 124 -0.02 3.30 4.43
N THR A 125 0.11 2.57 5.54
CA THR A 125 0.06 1.11 5.51
C THR A 125 -1.35 0.59 5.81
N LEU A 126 -1.89 -0.25 4.91
CA LEU A 126 -3.25 -0.78 5.03
C LEU A 126 -3.29 -2.03 5.92
N GLY A 127 -3.59 -1.84 7.18
CA GLY A 127 -3.77 -2.93 8.14
C GLY A 127 -2.47 -3.48 8.72
N ASP A 128 -2.62 -4.45 9.61
CA ASP A 128 -1.55 -5.03 10.43
C ASP A 128 -0.39 -5.62 9.61
N SER A 129 -0.72 -6.42 8.60
CA SER A 129 0.28 -7.13 7.80
C SER A 129 1.22 -6.17 7.03
N ALA A 130 0.65 -5.18 6.34
CA ALA A 130 1.45 -4.18 5.62
C ALA A 130 2.32 -3.34 6.58
N THR A 131 1.81 -3.03 7.76
CA THR A 131 2.54 -2.30 8.80
C THR A 131 3.76 -3.07 9.28
N LYS A 132 3.61 -4.35 9.61
CA LYS A 132 4.69 -5.23 10.10
C LYS A 132 5.82 -5.46 9.09
N VAL A 133 5.55 -5.28 7.81
CA VAL A 133 6.59 -5.41 6.77
C VAL A 133 7.57 -4.24 6.80
N LEU A 134 7.07 -3.03 7.05
CA LEU A 134 7.88 -1.82 7.10
C LEU A 134 8.46 -1.54 8.48
N LEU A 135 7.63 -1.68 9.52
CA LEU A 135 7.98 -1.27 10.87
C LEU A 135 8.34 -2.49 11.73
N ASP A 136 9.56 -2.49 12.27
CA ASP A 136 10.00 -3.50 13.25
C ASP A 136 9.57 -3.05 14.66
N ILE A 137 8.25 -2.99 14.87
CA ILE A 137 7.65 -2.61 16.16
C ILE A 137 6.83 -3.75 16.74
N LYS A 138 6.87 -3.87 18.07
CA LYS A 138 6.05 -4.84 18.80
C LYS A 138 4.81 -4.15 19.37
N TYR A 139 3.66 -4.77 19.21
CA TYR A 139 2.39 -4.34 19.79
C TYR A 139 1.47 -5.56 19.98
N ASN A 140 0.56 -5.46 20.92
CA ASN A 140 -0.39 -6.55 21.20
C ASN A 140 -1.63 -6.46 20.30
N LYS A 141 -2.13 -5.25 20.08
CA LYS A 141 -3.31 -4.98 19.25
C LYS A 141 -2.98 -3.93 18.21
N PHE A 142 -3.43 -4.13 16.99
CA PHE A 142 -3.20 -3.18 15.89
C PHE A 142 -3.72 -1.77 16.21
N SER A 143 -4.79 -1.67 17.03
CA SER A 143 -5.33 -0.38 17.49
C SER A 143 -4.36 0.48 18.32
N GLU A 144 -3.27 -0.10 18.84
CA GLU A 144 -2.25 0.63 19.61
C GLU A 144 -1.32 1.44 18.69
N VAL A 145 -1.23 1.07 17.42
CA VAL A 145 -0.30 1.67 16.45
C VAL A 145 -0.99 2.46 15.35
N VAL A 146 -2.28 2.25 15.14
CA VAL A 146 -3.06 2.93 14.10
C VAL A 146 -3.12 4.43 14.35
N GLY A 147 -2.86 5.22 13.32
CA GLY A 147 -2.87 6.68 13.34
C GLY A 147 -1.59 7.32 13.90
N ASN A 148 -0.72 6.54 14.55
CA ASN A 148 0.56 7.05 15.04
C ASN A 148 1.54 7.29 13.87
N GLN A 149 2.41 8.27 14.03
CA GLN A 149 3.45 8.58 13.07
C GLN A 149 4.74 7.86 13.45
N TYR A 150 5.30 7.10 12.52
CA TYR A 150 6.60 6.43 12.67
C TYR A 150 7.56 6.97 11.62
N TYR A 151 8.81 7.14 11.99
CA TYR A 151 9.84 7.59 11.06
C TYR A 151 10.69 6.40 10.62
N LEU A 152 10.71 6.13 9.33
CA LEU A 152 11.55 5.12 8.70
C LEU A 152 12.44 5.83 7.68
N ASN A 153 13.72 6.01 8.00
CA ASN A 153 14.61 6.90 7.24
C ASN A 153 14.02 8.32 7.18
N HIS A 154 13.66 8.79 5.99
CA HIS A 154 13.03 10.10 5.76
C HIS A 154 11.50 9.99 5.51
N TYR A 155 10.93 8.79 5.53
CA TYR A 155 9.50 8.57 5.35
C TYR A 155 8.74 8.72 6.67
N ILE A 156 7.57 9.34 6.62
CA ILE A 156 6.58 9.27 7.69
C ILE A 156 5.65 8.09 7.37
N VAL A 157 5.65 7.06 8.21
CA VAL A 157 4.79 5.88 8.06
C VAL A 157 3.61 6.01 9.02
N ILE A 158 2.39 5.92 8.49
CA ILE A 158 1.15 6.01 9.28
C ILE A 158 0.32 4.75 9.02
N PRO A 159 0.20 3.84 9.99
CA PRO A 159 -0.71 2.71 9.92
C PRO A 159 -2.17 3.17 9.92
N ILE A 160 -2.98 2.63 9.01
CA ILE A 160 -4.43 2.87 8.96
C ILE A 160 -5.19 1.55 8.97
N TYR A 161 -6.43 1.55 9.44
CA TYR A 161 -7.29 0.38 9.29
C TYR A 161 -7.51 0.09 7.82
N HIS A 162 -7.50 -1.21 7.45
CA HIS A 162 -7.80 -1.60 6.08
C HIS A 162 -9.19 -1.05 5.69
N PRO A 163 -9.32 -0.31 4.57
CA PRO A 163 -10.56 0.36 4.17
C PRO A 163 -11.60 -0.63 3.63
N SER A 164 -11.99 -1.58 4.47
CA SER A 164 -12.97 -2.60 4.16
C SER A 164 -14.36 -2.11 4.56
N PRO A 165 -15.39 -2.21 3.69
CA PRO A 165 -16.75 -1.82 4.03
C PRO A 165 -17.39 -2.73 5.08
N ILE A 166 -16.91 -3.97 5.22
CA ILE A 166 -17.37 -4.92 6.24
C ILE A 166 -16.77 -4.64 7.62
N SER A 167 -15.68 -3.88 7.70
CA SER A 167 -15.08 -3.51 8.97
C SER A 167 -15.69 -2.21 9.49
N PRO A 168 -16.25 -2.18 10.70
CA PRO A 168 -16.74 -0.92 11.31
C PRO A 168 -15.65 0.16 11.41
N LYS A 169 -14.40 -0.26 11.51
CA LYS A 169 -13.22 0.63 11.58
C LYS A 169 -12.69 1.03 10.21
N GLY A 170 -13.11 0.36 9.13
CA GLY A 170 -12.58 0.60 7.78
C GLY A 170 -12.78 2.03 7.28
N TYR A 171 -13.92 2.65 7.60
CA TYR A 171 -14.18 4.06 7.33
C TYR A 171 -14.11 4.91 8.61
N LYS A 172 -15.00 4.66 9.57
CA LYS A 172 -15.13 5.49 10.77
C LYS A 172 -13.84 5.58 11.59
N GLY A 173 -13.10 4.46 11.71
CA GLY A 173 -11.84 4.43 12.45
C GLY A 173 -10.68 5.18 11.77
N ASN A 174 -10.82 5.53 10.49
CA ASN A 174 -9.80 6.26 9.74
C ASN A 174 -10.11 7.76 9.57
N ILE A 175 -11.31 8.23 9.87
CA ILE A 175 -11.70 9.65 9.62
C ILE A 175 -10.75 10.61 10.34
N GLU A 176 -10.52 10.40 11.63
CA GLU A 176 -9.65 11.26 12.45
C GLU A 176 -8.20 11.21 11.93
N ILE A 177 -7.74 10.03 11.53
CA ILE A 177 -6.38 9.85 10.97
C ILE A 177 -6.22 10.69 9.70
N PHE A 178 -7.22 10.70 8.81
CA PHE A 178 -7.17 11.50 7.59
C PHE A 178 -7.32 13.01 7.85
N ASN A 179 -8.07 13.43 8.87
CA ASN A 179 -8.08 14.82 9.30
C ASN A 179 -6.69 15.26 9.80
N ASN A 180 -6.04 14.46 10.63
CA ASN A 180 -4.68 14.73 11.10
C ASN A 180 -3.66 14.72 9.94
N LEU A 181 -3.84 13.81 8.98
CA LEU A 181 -3.01 13.75 7.76
C LEU A 181 -3.11 15.03 6.94
N LYS A 182 -4.29 15.65 6.84
CA LYS A 182 -4.47 16.95 6.17
C LYS A 182 -3.60 18.04 6.80
N GLU A 183 -3.52 18.09 8.12
CA GLU A 183 -2.66 19.03 8.81
C GLU A 183 -1.16 18.77 8.55
N ILE A 184 -0.75 17.49 8.50
CA ILE A 184 0.64 17.12 8.17
C ILE A 184 0.99 17.57 6.76
N LEU A 185 0.11 17.34 5.78
CA LEU A 185 0.32 17.73 4.39
C LEU A 185 0.43 19.25 4.26
N ASN A 186 -0.43 20.02 4.93
CA ASN A 186 -0.38 21.46 4.94
C ASN A 186 0.96 21.99 5.49
N LYS A 187 1.47 21.38 6.56
CA LYS A 187 2.78 21.73 7.15
C LYS A 187 3.96 21.37 6.23
N LEU A 188 3.84 20.33 5.44
CA LEU A 188 4.87 19.93 4.47
C LEU A 188 4.89 20.86 3.26
N CYS A 189 3.73 21.35 2.81
CA CYS A 189 3.62 22.32 1.71
C CYS A 189 4.07 23.73 2.10
N SER A 190 3.90 24.13 3.36
CA SER A 190 4.32 25.47 3.85
C SER A 190 5.82 25.64 4.10
N LYS A 191 6.59 24.55 3.99
CA LYS A 191 8.07 24.56 4.16
C LYS A 191 8.83 24.54 2.82
N LEU A 192 8.12 24.57 1.70
CA LEU A 192 8.63 24.70 0.34
C LEU A 192 8.44 26.13 -0.17
#